data_067b3fe2ef1c58076ee0c2199c08d82d
#
_entry.id   067b3fe2ef1c58076ee0c2199c08d82d
#
_cell.length_a   1.000
_cell.length_b   1.000
_cell.length_c   1.000
_cell.angle_alpha   90.00
_cell.angle_beta   90.00
_cell.angle_gamma   90.00
#
_symmetry.space_group_name_H-M   'P 1'
#
loop_
_entity.id
_entity.type
_entity.pdbx_description
1 polymer ?
#
loop_
_entity_poly.entity_id
_entity_poly.type
_entity_poly.pdbx_seq_one_letter_code
_entity_poly.pdbx_strand_id
1 'polypeptide(L)'
;MELLVNDRRVYAHTGGQDVSPDKPVLVFLHGAGNDHTYWGLQTRFFAHHGFSVLVPDLPGHGRSDGPVPETIDDYADWLWRFLDAAGAQAA
;
A
#
# COMPACT_ATOMS: atom_id res chain seq x y z
N MET A 1 -4.88 -7.55 0.96
CA MET A 1 -4.95 -7.97 -0.46
C MET A 1 -3.56 -8.22 -0.99
N GLU A 2 -3.45 -9.08 -1.96
CA GLU A 2 -2.17 -9.36 -2.62
C GLU A 2 -2.25 -8.97 -4.08
N LEU A 3 -1.16 -8.42 -4.63
CA LEU A 3 -1.07 -8.02 -6.02
C LEU A 3 0.36 -8.13 -6.51
N LEU A 4 0.55 -8.00 -7.82
CA LEU A 4 1.87 -8.02 -8.44
C LEU A 4 2.27 -6.63 -8.88
N VAL A 5 3.47 -6.22 -8.50
CA VAL A 5 4.10 -4.98 -8.95
C VAL A 5 5.47 -5.38 -9.51
N ASN A 6 5.70 -5.14 -10.79
CA ASN A 6 6.92 -5.57 -11.48
C ASN A 6 7.20 -7.07 -11.31
N ASP A 7 6.13 -7.89 -11.39
CA ASP A 7 6.19 -9.35 -11.20
C ASP A 7 6.63 -9.79 -9.80
N ARG A 8 6.61 -8.88 -8.82
CA ARG A 8 6.89 -9.19 -7.41
C ARG A 8 5.60 -9.10 -6.60
N ARG A 9 5.44 -10.05 -5.68
CA ARG A 9 4.26 -10.06 -4.82
C ARG A 9 4.32 -8.93 -3.80
N VAL A 10 3.21 -8.21 -3.68
CA VAL A 10 3.03 -7.14 -2.70
C VAL A 10 1.80 -7.42 -1.88
N TYR A 11 1.92 -7.32 -0.57
CA TYR A 11 0.77 -7.37 0.34
C TYR A 11 0.36 -5.96 0.70
N ALA A 12 -0.95 -5.68 0.66
CA ALA A 12 -1.50 -4.41 1.10
C ALA A 12 -2.69 -4.64 2.02
N HIS A 13 -2.70 -3.97 3.17
CA HIS A 13 -3.82 -3.99 4.09
C HIS A 13 -4.82 -2.91 3.70
N THR A 14 -6.10 -3.18 3.84
CA THR A 14 -7.17 -2.28 3.40
C THR A 14 -8.09 -1.83 4.54
N GLY A 15 -7.73 -2.12 5.78
CA GLY A 15 -8.50 -1.72 6.95
C GLY A 15 -9.80 -2.50 7.15
N GLY A 16 -9.95 -3.66 6.49
CA GLY A 16 -11.14 -4.48 6.60
C GLY A 16 -12.28 -4.08 5.65
N GLN A 17 -12.03 -3.14 4.75
CA GLN A 17 -12.98 -2.71 3.73
C GLN A 17 -12.39 -2.88 2.35
N ASP A 18 -13.22 -3.21 1.37
CA ASP A 18 -12.77 -3.30 -0.01
C ASP A 18 -12.45 -1.91 -0.57
N VAL A 19 -11.47 -1.85 -1.45
CA VAL A 19 -11.13 -0.63 -2.17
C VAL A 19 -12.25 -0.32 -3.17
N SER A 20 -12.80 0.88 -3.09
CA SER A 20 -13.88 1.31 -3.97
C SER A 20 -13.43 2.49 -4.82
N PRO A 21 -13.71 2.49 -6.14
CA PRO A 21 -13.37 3.62 -6.99
C PRO A 21 -14.18 4.88 -6.68
N ASP A 22 -15.29 4.73 -5.93
CA ASP A 22 -16.16 5.85 -5.58
C ASP A 22 -15.70 6.61 -4.34
N LYS A 23 -14.68 6.13 -3.66
CA LYS A 23 -14.15 6.74 -2.43
C LYS A 23 -12.76 7.31 -2.66
N PRO A 24 -12.43 8.43 -2.00
CA PRO A 24 -11.05 8.91 -2.01
C PRO A 24 -10.10 7.84 -1.47
N VAL A 25 -8.93 7.76 -2.06
CA VAL A 25 -7.93 6.76 -1.67
C VAL A 25 -6.88 7.40 -0.78
N LEU A 26 -6.65 6.78 0.39
CA LEU A 26 -5.56 7.13 1.28
C LEU A 26 -4.53 6.01 1.26
N VAL A 27 -3.27 6.38 1.12
CA VAL A 27 -2.16 5.45 1.16
C VAL A 27 -1.28 5.79 2.36
N PHE A 28 -1.06 4.81 3.23
CA PHE A 28 -0.15 4.96 4.36
C PHE A 28 1.12 4.16 4.08
N LEU A 29 2.27 4.80 4.19
CA LEU A 29 3.56 4.16 3.99
C LEU A 29 4.28 4.05 5.32
N HIS A 30 4.76 2.85 5.65
CA HIS A 30 5.54 2.63 6.87
C HIS A 30 7.01 3.03 6.65
N GLY A 31 7.75 3.19 7.75
CA GLY A 31 9.18 3.43 7.68
C GLY A 31 9.96 2.13 7.43
N ALA A 32 11.23 2.28 7.07
CA ALA A 32 12.13 1.13 6.88
C ALA A 32 12.18 0.30 8.17
N GLY A 33 12.11 -1.03 8.00
CA GLY A 33 12.11 -1.97 9.12
C GLY A 33 10.75 -2.22 9.75
N ASN A 34 9.70 -1.56 9.28
CA ASN A 34 8.32 -1.77 9.73
C ASN A 34 7.51 -2.54 8.68
N ASP A 35 6.21 -2.60 8.85
CA ASP A 35 5.27 -3.18 7.91
C ASP A 35 3.91 -2.47 8.02
N HIS A 36 2.88 -3.01 7.34
CA HIS A 36 1.54 -2.41 7.33
C HIS A 36 0.93 -2.22 8.71
N THR A 37 1.35 -3.00 9.72
CA THR A 37 0.75 -2.93 11.06
C THR A 37 1.07 -1.63 11.79
N TYR A 38 2.10 -0.90 11.36
CA TYR A 38 2.48 0.39 11.95
C TYR A 38 1.30 1.37 12.01
N TRP A 39 0.46 1.36 10.97
CA TRP A 39 -0.67 2.28 10.85
C TRP A 39 -2.01 1.66 11.23
N GLY A 40 -2.01 0.56 11.98
CA GLY A 40 -3.21 -0.26 12.22
C GLY A 40 -4.44 0.51 12.69
N LEU A 41 -4.31 1.39 13.68
CA LEU A 41 -5.44 2.15 14.20
C LEU A 41 -5.95 3.17 13.19
N GLN A 42 -5.04 3.91 12.56
CA GLN A 42 -5.38 4.92 11.56
C GLN A 42 -6.01 4.28 10.33
N THR A 43 -5.48 3.16 9.90
CA THR A 43 -6.00 2.42 8.75
C THR A 43 -7.45 2.03 8.96
N ARG A 44 -7.75 1.44 10.11
CA ARG A 44 -9.11 1.01 10.45
C ARG A 44 -10.06 2.19 10.52
N PHE A 45 -9.64 3.27 11.19
CA PHE A 45 -10.46 4.45 11.34
C PHE A 45 -10.90 5.00 9.97
N PHE A 46 -9.94 5.29 9.10
CA PHE A 46 -10.25 5.90 7.81
C PHE A 46 -11.00 4.95 6.87
N ALA A 47 -10.71 3.65 6.91
CA ALA A 47 -11.44 2.68 6.09
C ALA A 47 -12.92 2.64 6.43
N HIS A 48 -13.30 2.93 7.68
CA HIS A 48 -14.70 2.96 8.11
C HIS A 48 -15.32 4.36 8.10
N HIS A 49 -14.61 5.37 7.59
CA HIS A 49 -15.06 6.76 7.58
C HIS A 49 -15.01 7.38 6.17
N GLY A 50 -15.34 6.59 5.16
CA GLY A 50 -15.55 7.10 3.81
C GLY A 50 -14.34 7.07 2.89
N PHE A 51 -13.25 6.41 3.29
CA PHE A 51 -12.03 6.30 2.46
C PHE A 51 -11.79 4.86 2.03
N SER A 52 -11.20 4.71 0.84
CA SER A 52 -10.54 3.47 0.48
C SER A 52 -9.09 3.57 0.93
N VAL A 53 -8.63 2.64 1.75
CA VAL A 53 -7.31 2.71 2.37
C VAL A 53 -6.43 1.61 1.82
N LEU A 54 -5.20 1.98 1.46
CA LEU A 54 -4.16 1.06 1.01
C LEU A 54 -2.92 1.24 1.88
N VAL A 55 -2.48 0.17 2.52
CA VAL A 55 -1.28 0.18 3.35
C VAL A 55 -0.38 -0.96 2.89
N PRO A 56 0.45 -0.72 1.86
CA PRO A 56 1.33 -1.78 1.38
C PRO A 56 2.48 -2.04 2.34
N ASP A 57 2.89 -3.30 2.43
CA ASP A 57 4.21 -3.63 2.92
C ASP A 57 5.19 -3.25 1.82
N LEU A 58 6.14 -2.37 2.12
CA LEU A 58 7.13 -1.94 1.13
C LEU A 58 7.97 -3.12 0.62
N PRO A 59 8.56 -3.02 -0.57
CA PRO A 59 9.35 -4.13 -1.12
C PRO A 59 10.40 -4.62 -0.12
N GLY A 60 10.43 -5.94 0.09
CA GLY A 60 11.34 -6.58 1.03
C GLY A 60 10.94 -6.47 2.51
N HIS A 61 9.75 -5.93 2.80
CA HIS A 61 9.23 -5.80 4.17
C HIS A 61 7.95 -6.63 4.34
N GLY A 62 7.70 -7.07 5.56
CA GLY A 62 6.49 -7.80 5.90
C GLY A 62 6.22 -8.96 4.95
N ARG A 63 5.07 -8.92 4.28
CA ARG A 63 4.63 -9.98 3.35
C ARG A 63 4.93 -9.68 1.89
N SER A 64 5.68 -8.61 1.61
CA SER A 64 6.02 -8.23 0.24
C SER A 64 7.39 -8.77 -0.15
N ASP A 65 7.51 -9.19 -1.41
CA ASP A 65 8.78 -9.68 -1.95
C ASP A 65 9.77 -8.52 -2.15
N GLY A 66 11.08 -8.86 -2.07
CA GLY A 66 12.14 -7.91 -2.41
C GLY A 66 12.37 -7.82 -3.93
N PRO A 67 13.40 -7.13 -4.34
CA PRO A 67 14.40 -6.47 -3.50
C PRO A 67 13.95 -5.14 -2.90
N VAL A 68 14.63 -4.71 -1.84
CA VAL A 68 14.41 -3.39 -1.26
C VAL A 68 14.98 -2.35 -2.23
N PRO A 69 14.20 -1.31 -2.59
CA PRO A 69 14.72 -0.22 -3.42
C PRO A 69 15.90 0.50 -2.77
N GLU A 70 16.84 0.95 -3.58
CA GLU A 70 18.07 1.57 -3.09
C GLU A 70 17.97 3.08 -2.93
N THR A 71 17.04 3.73 -3.64
CA THR A 71 16.91 5.19 -3.63
C THR A 71 15.48 5.61 -3.40
N ILE A 72 15.28 6.88 -3.01
CA ILE A 72 13.95 7.45 -2.87
C ILE A 72 13.23 7.50 -4.22
N ASP A 73 13.95 7.77 -5.30
CA ASP A 73 13.36 7.77 -6.64
C ASP A 73 12.83 6.38 -7.02
N ASP A 74 13.53 5.32 -6.64
CA ASP A 74 13.08 3.96 -6.89
C ASP A 74 11.82 3.64 -6.07
N TYR A 75 11.72 4.12 -4.83
CA TYR A 75 10.51 3.99 -4.04
C TYR A 75 9.33 4.75 -4.67
N ALA A 76 9.58 5.97 -5.17
CA ALA A 76 8.53 6.76 -5.81
C ALA A 76 8.01 6.07 -7.07
N ASP A 77 8.90 5.53 -7.89
CA ASP A 77 8.52 4.77 -9.09
C ASP A 77 7.71 3.53 -8.70
N TRP A 78 8.16 2.81 -7.67
CA TRP A 78 7.44 1.64 -7.16
C TRP A 78 6.04 2.03 -6.68
N LEU A 79 5.90 3.15 -5.98
CA LEU A 79 4.60 3.60 -5.48
C LEU A 79 3.62 3.86 -6.62
N TRP A 80 4.06 4.52 -7.69
CA TRP A 80 3.23 4.75 -8.86
C TRP A 80 2.76 3.42 -9.48
N ARG A 81 3.68 2.47 -9.61
CA ARG A 81 3.35 1.15 -10.15
C ARG A 81 2.41 0.37 -9.23
N PHE A 82 2.58 0.52 -7.92
CA PHE A 82 1.69 -0.08 -6.94
C PHE A 82 0.27 0.49 -7.08
N LEU A 83 0.14 1.80 -7.13
CA LEU A 83 -1.17 2.46 -7.27
C LEU A 83 -1.86 2.05 -8.56
N ASP A 84 -1.12 1.96 -9.65
CA ASP A 84 -1.65 1.51 -10.93
C ASP A 84 -2.13 0.06 -10.85
N ALA A 85 -1.35 -0.83 -10.26
CA ALA A 85 -1.72 -2.24 -10.09
C ALA A 85 -2.94 -2.40 -9.18
N ALA A 86 -3.10 -1.53 -8.19
CA ALA A 86 -4.24 -1.56 -7.27
C ALA A 86 -5.49 -0.89 -7.87
N GLY A 87 -5.38 -0.28 -9.04
CA GLY A 87 -6.50 0.43 -9.67
C GLY A 87 -6.80 1.79 -9.06
N ALA A 88 -5.86 2.36 -8.29
CA ALA A 88 -6.03 3.66 -7.67
C ALA A 88 -5.47 4.74 -8.60
N GLN A 89 -6.34 5.53 -9.22
CA GLN A 89 -5.93 6.54 -10.18
C GLN A 89 -5.75 7.92 -9.57
N ALA A 90 -6.31 8.14 -8.39
CA ALA A 90 -6.14 9.36 -7.63
C ALA A 90 -6.06 9.01 -6.15
N ALA A 91 -4.97 9.40 -5.53
CA ALA A 91 -4.73 9.10 -4.12
C ALA A 91 -4.34 10.39 -3.38
#